data_d1528ffa71a411a101786f9e25b98d60
#
_entry.id   d1528ffa71a411a101786f9e25b98d60
#
_cell.length_a   1.000
_cell.length_b   1.000
_cell.length_c   1.000
_cell.angle_alpha   90.00
_cell.angle_beta   90.00
_cell.angle_gamma   90.00
#
_symmetry.space_group_name_H-M   'P 1'
#
loop_
_entity.id
_entity.type
_entity.pdbx_description
1 polymer ?
#
loop_
_entity_poly.entity_id
_entity_poly.type
_entity_poly.pdbx_seq_one_letter_code
_entity_poly.pdbx_strand_id
1 'polypeptide(L)'
;LGQAGARDVLLANQPVGPNVGRLLGLAGWFREVRFSTIADDAGAVGALAEAAQAAGITLPVWLDLDVGMGRTGIAPGQAAITLHKLIDQLPGVESAGLHLYDGHLHDSDPAQRLAKWQSMMDEVRSFRASLEAACLPVPGVVGGGTPTFPFHAQHTDHECSPGTTLLWDFGYRDK
;
A
#
# COMPACT_ATOMS: atom_id res chain seq x y z
N LEU A 1 8.66 -9.59 -13.61
CA LEU A 1 9.34 -9.60 -12.29
C LEU A 1 9.51 -11.03 -11.78
N GLY A 2 8.47 -11.86 -11.68
CA GLY A 2 8.60 -13.25 -11.23
C GLY A 2 9.63 -14.07 -12.03
N GLN A 3 9.60 -13.99 -13.37
CA GLN A 3 10.63 -14.62 -14.23
C GLN A 3 12.04 -14.06 -14.01
N ALA A 4 12.17 -12.85 -13.50
CA ALA A 4 13.46 -12.22 -13.18
C ALA A 4 13.93 -12.54 -11.74
N GLY A 5 13.23 -13.41 -11.01
CA GLY A 5 13.63 -13.86 -9.67
C GLY A 5 13.14 -12.98 -8.52
N ALA A 6 12.21 -12.05 -8.75
CA ALA A 6 11.56 -11.32 -7.66
C ALA A 6 10.78 -12.31 -6.76
N ARG A 7 10.92 -12.16 -5.45
CA ARG A 7 10.25 -13.03 -4.47
C ARG A 7 9.05 -12.37 -3.80
N ASP A 8 9.00 -11.05 -3.84
CA ASP A 8 7.88 -10.24 -3.35
C ASP A 8 7.52 -9.18 -4.40
N VAL A 9 6.24 -9.08 -4.73
CA VAL A 9 5.74 -8.18 -5.78
C VAL A 9 4.45 -7.53 -5.31
N LEU A 10 4.50 -6.23 -5.04
CA LEU A 10 3.32 -5.43 -4.79
C LEU A 10 2.77 -4.86 -6.10
N LEU A 11 1.53 -5.19 -6.44
CA LEU A 11 0.75 -4.45 -7.42
C LEU A 11 0.18 -3.19 -6.76
N ALA A 12 0.88 -2.07 -6.90
CA ALA A 12 0.48 -0.77 -6.31
C ALA A 12 -0.68 -0.13 -7.09
N ASN A 13 -1.71 -0.91 -7.37
CA ASN A 13 -2.94 -0.49 -8.03
C ASN A 13 -4.05 -1.47 -7.64
N GLN A 14 -5.20 -0.98 -7.21
CA GLN A 14 -6.36 -1.80 -6.88
C GLN A 14 -6.85 -2.56 -8.12
N PRO A 15 -6.81 -3.91 -8.13
CA PRO A 15 -7.31 -4.67 -9.27
C PRO A 15 -8.83 -4.66 -9.29
N VAL A 16 -9.42 -4.38 -10.46
CA VAL A 16 -10.86 -4.43 -10.69
C VAL A 16 -11.18 -5.19 -11.99
N GLY A 17 -12.36 -5.76 -12.07
CA GLY A 17 -12.82 -6.49 -13.25
C GLY A 17 -11.84 -7.59 -13.67
N PRO A 18 -11.44 -7.68 -14.96
CA PRO A 18 -10.58 -8.76 -15.46
C PRO A 18 -9.17 -8.75 -14.87
N ASN A 19 -8.73 -7.66 -14.22
CA ASN A 19 -7.41 -7.57 -13.62
C ASN A 19 -7.31 -8.41 -12.34
N VAL A 20 -8.42 -8.67 -11.65
CA VAL A 20 -8.49 -9.62 -10.53
C VAL A 20 -8.01 -11.01 -10.99
N GLY A 21 -8.61 -11.56 -12.04
CA GLY A 21 -8.22 -12.86 -12.58
C GLY A 21 -6.77 -12.90 -13.09
N ARG A 22 -6.26 -11.80 -13.65
CA ARG A 22 -4.86 -11.71 -14.08
C ARG A 22 -3.89 -11.77 -12.90
N LEU A 23 -4.17 -11.04 -11.82
CA LEU A 23 -3.35 -11.06 -10.60
C LEU A 23 -3.32 -12.46 -9.96
N LEU A 24 -4.50 -13.07 -9.80
CA LEU A 24 -4.62 -14.41 -9.24
C LEU A 24 -3.97 -15.47 -10.14
N GLY A 25 -4.06 -15.32 -11.46
CA GLY A 25 -3.36 -16.18 -12.41
C GLY A 25 -1.85 -16.09 -12.28
N LEU A 26 -1.29 -14.89 -12.05
CA LEU A 26 0.14 -14.71 -11.76
C LEU A 26 0.53 -15.35 -10.43
N ALA A 27 -0.25 -15.14 -9.37
CA ALA A 27 -0.01 -15.73 -8.05
C ALA A 27 -0.07 -17.26 -8.09
N GLY A 28 -0.99 -17.84 -8.86
CA GLY A 28 -1.08 -19.28 -9.08
C GLY A 28 0.07 -19.85 -9.91
N TRP A 29 0.62 -19.09 -10.85
CA TRP A 29 1.70 -19.50 -11.75
C TRP A 29 3.08 -19.43 -11.09
N PHE A 30 3.33 -18.39 -10.27
CA PHE A 30 4.59 -18.14 -9.56
C PHE A 30 4.40 -18.35 -8.06
N ARG A 31 4.18 -19.57 -7.64
CA ARG A 31 3.85 -19.91 -6.24
C ARG A 31 4.95 -19.58 -5.22
N GLU A 32 6.19 -19.44 -5.69
CA GLU A 32 7.35 -19.03 -4.90
C GLU A 32 7.45 -17.49 -4.74
N VAL A 33 6.61 -16.74 -5.45
CA VAL A 33 6.55 -15.28 -5.38
C VAL A 33 5.33 -14.86 -4.54
N ARG A 34 5.57 -14.07 -3.53
CA ARG A 34 4.51 -13.41 -2.75
C ARG A 34 3.96 -12.24 -3.56
N PHE A 35 2.75 -12.37 -4.08
CA PHE A 35 2.03 -11.26 -4.68
C PHE A 35 1.15 -10.59 -3.66
N SER A 36 1.09 -9.26 -3.68
CA SER A 36 0.18 -8.44 -2.88
C SER A 36 -0.39 -7.30 -3.70
N THR A 37 -1.43 -6.68 -3.22
CA THR A 37 -2.06 -5.52 -3.87
C THR A 37 -2.53 -4.49 -2.86
N ILE A 38 -2.89 -3.31 -3.33
CA ILE A 38 -3.54 -2.26 -2.53
C ILE A 38 -5.04 -2.27 -2.76
N ALA A 39 -5.81 -1.75 -1.79
CA ALA A 39 -7.25 -1.54 -1.95
C ALA A 39 -7.73 -0.34 -1.12
N ASP A 40 -8.74 0.37 -1.66
CA ASP A 40 -9.40 1.53 -1.05
C ASP A 40 -10.94 1.47 -1.14
N ASP A 41 -11.50 0.41 -1.75
CA ASP A 41 -12.92 0.23 -1.96
C ASP A 41 -13.43 -1.15 -1.49
N ALA A 42 -14.53 -1.17 -0.73
CA ALA A 42 -15.08 -2.38 -0.14
C ALA A 42 -15.64 -3.37 -1.19
N GLY A 43 -16.21 -2.86 -2.28
CA GLY A 43 -16.73 -3.70 -3.37
C GLY A 43 -15.59 -4.39 -4.12
N ALA A 44 -14.49 -3.67 -4.37
CA ALA A 44 -13.30 -4.23 -4.99
C ALA A 44 -12.64 -5.28 -4.09
N VAL A 45 -12.55 -5.04 -2.78
CA VAL A 45 -12.05 -6.02 -1.79
C VAL A 45 -12.93 -7.27 -1.78
N GLY A 46 -14.26 -7.11 -1.76
CA GLY A 46 -15.20 -8.25 -1.80
C GLY A 46 -15.03 -9.11 -3.05
N ALA A 47 -14.96 -8.49 -4.23
CA ALA A 47 -14.77 -9.20 -5.49
C ALA A 47 -13.40 -9.90 -5.56
N LEU A 48 -12.34 -9.27 -5.03
CA LEU A 48 -11.02 -9.86 -4.95
C LEU A 48 -11.01 -11.07 -4.01
N ALA A 49 -11.61 -10.94 -2.83
CA ALA A 49 -11.69 -12.00 -1.82
C ALA A 49 -12.44 -13.23 -2.34
N GLU A 50 -13.60 -13.03 -2.97
CA GLU A 50 -14.38 -14.12 -3.58
C GLU A 50 -13.58 -14.86 -4.65
N ALA A 51 -12.94 -14.12 -5.54
CA ALA A 51 -12.15 -14.73 -6.61
C ALA A 51 -10.89 -15.45 -6.07
N ALA A 52 -10.22 -14.89 -5.07
CA ALA A 52 -9.05 -15.48 -4.43
C ALA A 52 -9.42 -16.76 -3.68
N GLN A 53 -10.53 -16.74 -2.93
CA GLN A 53 -11.05 -17.92 -2.25
C GLN A 53 -11.40 -19.04 -3.25
N ALA A 54 -12.07 -18.71 -4.36
CA ALA A 54 -12.40 -19.67 -5.41
C ALA A 54 -11.14 -20.27 -6.09
N ALA A 55 -10.04 -19.51 -6.15
CA ALA A 55 -8.74 -19.96 -6.65
C ALA A 55 -7.91 -20.72 -5.62
N GLY A 56 -8.36 -20.83 -4.36
CA GLY A 56 -7.59 -21.43 -3.26
C GLY A 56 -6.33 -20.63 -2.89
N ILE A 57 -6.38 -19.32 -3.05
CA ILE A 57 -5.27 -18.37 -2.77
C ILE A 57 -5.70 -17.47 -1.61
N THR A 58 -4.79 -17.19 -0.69
CA THR A 58 -4.90 -16.05 0.25
C THR A 58 -3.98 -14.95 -0.22
N LEU A 59 -4.55 -13.80 -0.60
CA LEU A 59 -3.80 -12.68 -1.15
C LEU A 59 -3.62 -11.58 -0.10
N PRO A 60 -2.37 -11.18 0.21
CA PRO A 60 -2.12 -10.03 1.07
C PRO A 60 -2.60 -8.72 0.43
N VAL A 61 -3.35 -7.92 1.18
CA VAL A 61 -3.93 -6.65 0.74
C VAL A 61 -3.51 -5.55 1.69
N TRP A 62 -2.92 -4.50 1.14
CA TRP A 62 -2.57 -3.28 1.85
C TRP A 62 -3.73 -2.29 1.76
N LEU A 63 -4.16 -1.75 2.90
CA LEU A 63 -5.11 -0.64 2.88
C LEU A 63 -4.44 0.60 2.29
N ASP A 64 -4.92 1.07 1.15
CA ASP A 64 -4.41 2.29 0.50
C ASP A 64 -4.99 3.53 1.18
N LEU A 65 -4.11 4.36 1.77
CA LEU A 65 -4.51 5.59 2.46
C LEU A 65 -4.25 6.81 1.58
N ASP A 66 -5.25 7.66 1.43
CA ASP A 66 -5.03 9.01 0.93
C ASP A 66 -4.47 9.90 2.04
N VAL A 67 -3.18 10.16 1.94
CA VAL A 67 -2.43 11.01 2.89
C VAL A 67 -2.25 12.45 2.38
N GLY A 68 -3.09 12.85 1.43
CA GLY A 68 -3.10 14.20 0.86
C GLY A 68 -2.73 14.27 -0.62
N MET A 69 -2.46 13.14 -1.28
CA MET A 69 -2.22 13.10 -2.72
C MET A 69 -3.50 13.32 -3.53
N GLY A 70 -4.66 12.91 -3.01
CA GLY A 70 -5.96 13.08 -3.65
C GLY A 70 -6.10 12.33 -4.98
N ARG A 71 -5.45 11.18 -5.12
CA ARG A 71 -5.45 10.36 -6.35
C ARG A 71 -6.19 9.05 -6.17
N THR A 72 -5.76 8.24 -5.25
CA THR A 72 -6.33 6.97 -4.79
C THR A 72 -6.23 6.90 -3.28
N GLY A 73 -6.81 5.90 -2.70
CA GLY A 73 -6.78 5.69 -1.26
C GLY A 73 -8.01 6.25 -0.55
N ILE A 74 -8.23 5.75 0.65
CA ILE A 74 -9.28 6.20 1.56
C ILE A 74 -8.67 7.08 2.64
N ALA A 75 -9.32 8.20 2.97
CA ALA A 75 -8.83 9.08 4.03
C ALA A 75 -8.79 8.34 5.40
N PRO A 76 -7.73 8.56 6.22
CA PRO A 76 -7.68 8.01 7.57
C PRO A 76 -8.93 8.38 8.38
N GLY A 77 -9.63 7.39 8.94
CA GLY A 77 -10.86 7.62 9.69
C GLY A 77 -11.75 6.38 9.80
N GLN A 78 -12.98 6.56 10.24
CA GLN A 78 -13.89 5.44 10.53
C GLN A 78 -14.18 4.55 9.31
N ALA A 79 -14.29 5.13 8.13
CA ALA A 79 -14.50 4.37 6.89
C ALA A 79 -13.29 3.47 6.57
N ALA A 80 -12.07 4.00 6.76
CA ALA A 80 -10.82 3.24 6.58
C ALA A 80 -10.69 2.11 7.62
N ILE A 81 -11.08 2.33 8.88
CA ILE A 81 -11.13 1.27 9.90
C ILE A 81 -12.10 0.16 9.47
N THR A 82 -13.28 0.53 8.97
CA THR A 82 -14.28 -0.44 8.50
C THR A 82 -13.74 -1.26 7.32
N LEU A 83 -13.06 -0.61 6.38
CA LEU A 83 -12.47 -1.28 5.22
C LEU A 83 -11.30 -2.21 5.63
N HIS A 84 -10.44 -1.75 6.54
CA HIS A 84 -9.34 -2.58 7.05
C HIS A 84 -9.87 -3.83 7.77
N LYS A 85 -10.91 -3.66 8.59
CA LYS A 85 -11.60 -4.80 9.22
C LYS A 85 -12.20 -5.77 8.20
N LEU A 86 -12.76 -5.27 7.11
CA LEU A 86 -13.26 -6.10 6.02
C LEU A 86 -12.14 -6.93 5.38
N ILE A 87 -10.99 -6.32 5.10
CA ILE A 87 -9.80 -7.01 4.56
C ILE A 87 -9.33 -8.10 5.53
N ASP A 88 -9.31 -7.83 6.83
CA ASP A 88 -8.85 -8.77 7.85
C ASP A 88 -9.79 -9.98 8.05
N GLN A 89 -11.09 -9.81 7.77
CA GLN A 89 -12.11 -10.82 8.06
C GLN A 89 -12.57 -11.65 6.86
N LEU A 90 -12.35 -11.19 5.63
CA LEU A 90 -12.81 -11.90 4.45
C LEU A 90 -11.89 -13.08 4.10
N PRO A 91 -12.45 -14.29 3.84
CA PRO A 91 -11.64 -15.40 3.32
C PRO A 91 -11.10 -15.07 1.93
N GLY A 92 -9.90 -15.56 1.61
CA GLY A 92 -9.21 -15.32 0.35
C GLY A 92 -8.33 -14.07 0.32
N VAL A 93 -8.44 -13.19 1.32
CA VAL A 93 -7.53 -12.06 1.53
C VAL A 93 -7.04 -12.00 2.97
N GLU A 94 -5.95 -11.27 3.20
CA GLU A 94 -5.42 -11.01 4.55
C GLU A 94 -4.85 -9.59 4.61
N SER A 95 -4.88 -8.96 5.79
CA SER A 95 -4.27 -7.64 5.96
C SER A 95 -2.75 -7.73 5.90
N ALA A 96 -2.15 -7.00 4.96
CA ALA A 96 -0.70 -6.81 4.86
C ALA A 96 -0.21 -5.54 5.58
N GLY A 97 -1.12 -4.63 5.93
CA GLY A 97 -0.80 -3.37 6.59
C GLY A 97 -1.32 -2.16 5.80
N LEU A 98 -0.59 -1.06 5.87
CA LEU A 98 -0.96 0.22 5.26
C LEU A 98 -0.06 0.55 4.06
N HIS A 99 -0.65 1.05 3.00
CA HIS A 99 0.07 1.65 1.87
C HIS A 99 -0.25 3.14 1.84
N LEU A 100 0.78 3.96 1.61
CA LEU A 100 0.64 5.41 1.50
C LEU A 100 1.57 5.96 0.42
N TYR A 101 1.02 6.78 -0.47
CA TYR A 101 1.79 7.47 -1.50
C TYR A 101 1.76 8.98 -1.27
N ASP A 102 2.90 9.51 -0.89
CA ASP A 102 3.10 10.91 -0.50
C ASP A 102 3.73 11.78 -1.60
N GLY A 103 3.44 11.47 -2.86
CA GLY A 103 4.00 12.15 -4.03
C GLY A 103 3.73 13.65 -4.14
N HIS A 104 2.78 14.17 -3.34
CA HIS A 104 2.53 15.61 -3.21
C HIS A 104 3.59 16.33 -2.36
N LEU A 105 4.38 15.59 -1.58
CA LEU A 105 5.46 16.13 -0.75
C LEU A 105 6.76 16.24 -1.57
N HIS A 106 6.84 17.29 -2.38
CA HIS A 106 7.94 17.50 -3.30
C HIS A 106 8.58 18.89 -3.20
N ASP A 107 8.49 19.52 -2.03
CA ASP A 107 9.16 20.81 -1.76
C ASP A 107 10.66 20.71 -2.04
N SER A 108 11.22 21.72 -2.68
CA SER A 108 12.65 21.77 -2.99
C SER A 108 13.50 21.93 -1.73
N ASP A 109 12.96 22.62 -0.70
CA ASP A 109 13.60 22.72 0.60
C ASP A 109 13.41 21.41 1.40
N PRO A 110 14.50 20.67 1.69
CA PRO A 110 14.41 19.42 2.45
C PRO A 110 13.83 19.59 3.86
N ALA A 111 14.05 20.74 4.51
CA ALA A 111 13.53 20.97 5.87
C ALA A 111 12.01 21.15 5.85
N GLN A 112 11.47 21.87 4.88
CA GLN A 112 10.01 22.01 4.70
C GLN A 112 9.39 20.68 4.33
N ARG A 113 10.01 19.92 3.41
CA ARG A 113 9.55 18.60 3.01
C ARG A 113 9.51 17.63 4.21
N LEU A 114 10.56 17.63 5.03
CA LEU A 114 10.60 16.82 6.25
C LEU A 114 9.51 17.21 7.25
N ALA A 115 9.28 18.50 7.48
CA ALA A 115 8.25 18.97 8.41
C ALA A 115 6.85 18.54 7.95
N LYS A 116 6.54 18.66 6.66
CA LYS A 116 5.27 18.19 6.09
C LYS A 116 5.13 16.68 6.19
N TRP A 117 6.20 15.94 5.89
CA TRP A 117 6.22 14.50 6.04
C TRP A 117 5.98 14.06 7.50
N GLN A 118 6.60 14.72 8.46
CA GLN A 118 6.40 14.44 9.89
C GLN A 118 4.93 14.65 10.28
N SER A 119 4.32 15.77 9.87
CA SER A 119 2.90 16.07 10.13
C SER A 119 1.98 14.99 9.55
N MET A 120 2.20 14.60 8.30
CA MET A 120 1.47 13.51 7.64
C MET A 120 1.63 12.19 8.42
N MET A 121 2.86 11.86 8.83
CA MET A 121 3.11 10.62 9.57
C MET A 121 2.54 10.62 10.99
N ASP A 122 2.34 11.80 11.62
CA ASP A 122 1.62 11.90 12.89
C ASP A 122 0.16 11.46 12.74
N GLU A 123 -0.49 11.85 11.65
CA GLU A 123 -1.85 11.40 11.33
C GLU A 123 -1.90 9.90 11.05
N VAL A 124 -0.96 9.38 10.27
CA VAL A 124 -0.86 7.93 9.99
C VAL A 124 -0.61 7.13 11.27
N ARG A 125 0.27 7.59 12.15
CA ARG A 125 0.53 6.95 13.46
C ARG A 125 -0.71 6.96 14.35
N SER A 126 -1.43 8.07 14.40
CA SER A 126 -2.70 8.16 15.14
C SER A 126 -3.74 7.19 14.59
N PHE A 127 -3.85 7.09 13.27
CA PHE A 127 -4.76 6.14 12.62
C PHE A 127 -4.35 4.69 12.91
N ARG A 128 -3.06 4.35 12.79
CA ARG A 128 -2.52 3.03 13.14
C ARG A 128 -2.86 2.66 14.59
N ALA A 129 -2.65 3.57 15.54
CA ALA A 129 -3.02 3.35 16.94
C ALA A 129 -4.52 3.07 17.11
N SER A 130 -5.39 3.70 16.31
CA SER A 130 -6.83 3.42 16.32
C SER A 130 -7.17 2.02 15.80
N LEU A 131 -6.45 1.52 14.78
CA LEU A 131 -6.58 0.14 14.30
C LEU A 131 -6.12 -0.86 15.37
N GLU A 132 -4.96 -0.63 15.97
CA GLU A 132 -4.40 -1.50 17.02
C GLU A 132 -5.31 -1.54 18.26
N ALA A 133 -5.91 -0.41 18.65
CA ALA A 133 -6.91 -0.34 19.72
C ALA A 133 -8.18 -1.13 19.39
N ALA A 134 -8.52 -1.28 18.11
CA ALA A 134 -9.61 -2.11 17.63
C ALA A 134 -9.20 -3.59 17.42
N CYS A 135 -8.01 -3.99 17.86
CA CYS A 135 -7.41 -5.32 17.67
C CYS A 135 -7.29 -5.72 16.18
N LEU A 136 -7.06 -4.75 15.31
CA LEU A 136 -6.82 -4.98 13.88
C LEU A 136 -5.32 -4.94 13.59
N PRO A 137 -4.75 -5.96 12.93
CA PRO A 137 -3.32 -6.05 12.71
C PRO A 137 -2.84 -5.02 11.69
N VAL A 138 -1.67 -4.42 11.94
CA VAL A 138 -0.94 -3.55 11.00
C VAL A 138 0.51 -4.07 10.92
N PRO A 139 0.77 -5.14 10.15
CA PRO A 139 2.09 -5.78 10.09
C PRO A 139 3.20 -4.86 9.59
N GLY A 140 2.88 -3.91 8.70
CA GLY A 140 3.87 -3.00 8.16
C GLY A 140 3.26 -1.80 7.44
N VAL A 141 4.14 -0.96 6.93
CA VAL A 141 3.79 0.22 6.12
C VAL A 141 4.61 0.18 4.83
N VAL A 142 3.96 0.29 3.69
CA VAL A 142 4.62 0.56 2.40
C VAL A 142 4.40 2.01 2.06
N GLY A 143 5.47 2.76 1.82
CA GLY A 143 5.31 4.18 1.55
C GLY A 143 6.52 4.86 0.91
N GLY A 144 6.32 6.10 0.57
CA GLY A 144 7.34 7.00 0.09
C GLY A 144 7.42 7.14 -1.42
N GLY A 145 7.21 8.36 -1.88
CA GLY A 145 7.64 8.79 -3.21
C GLY A 145 9.16 8.99 -3.26
N THR A 146 9.71 9.21 -4.47
CA THR A 146 11.16 9.42 -4.64
C THR A 146 11.73 10.56 -3.77
N PRO A 147 11.03 11.70 -3.54
CA PRO A 147 11.55 12.76 -2.68
C PRO A 147 11.52 12.45 -1.18
N THR A 148 10.70 11.51 -0.75
CA THR A 148 10.40 11.24 0.68
C THR A 148 10.91 9.90 1.17
N PHE A 149 11.27 8.96 0.28
CA PHE A 149 11.73 7.64 0.71
C PHE A 149 12.91 7.67 1.70
N PRO A 150 13.84 8.66 1.69
CA PRO A 150 14.91 8.70 2.67
C PRO A 150 14.41 8.91 4.11
N PHE A 151 13.21 9.49 4.28
CA PHE A 151 12.58 9.63 5.60
C PHE A 151 11.94 8.31 6.04
N HIS A 152 11.24 7.62 5.11
CA HIS A 152 10.67 6.30 5.37
C HIS A 152 11.75 5.25 5.66
N ALA A 153 12.89 5.30 4.99
CA ALA A 153 14.00 4.37 5.18
C ALA A 153 14.66 4.41 6.57
N GLN A 154 14.32 5.40 7.40
CA GLN A 154 14.78 5.48 8.80
C GLN A 154 13.91 4.65 9.76
N HIS A 155 12.79 4.10 9.28
CA HIS A 155 11.84 3.30 10.06
C HIS A 155 11.95 1.81 9.67
N THR A 156 12.17 0.95 10.64
CA THR A 156 12.41 -0.50 10.41
C THR A 156 11.17 -1.28 10.02
N ASP A 157 9.98 -0.73 10.26
CA ASP A 157 8.67 -1.29 9.91
C ASP A 157 8.10 -0.70 8.61
N HIS A 158 8.89 0.14 7.91
CA HIS A 158 8.52 0.68 6.62
C HIS A 158 9.25 -0.04 5.48
N GLU A 159 8.51 -0.33 4.42
CA GLU A 159 9.02 -0.71 3.11
C GLU A 159 8.94 0.52 2.18
N CYS A 160 10.06 0.84 1.53
CA CYS A 160 10.14 2.02 0.66
C CYS A 160 9.76 1.66 -0.78
N SER A 161 8.92 2.50 -1.41
CA SER A 161 8.45 2.32 -2.79
C SER A 161 8.84 3.47 -3.74
N PRO A 162 10.12 3.91 -3.82
CA PRO A 162 10.54 4.99 -4.70
C PRO A 162 10.51 4.55 -6.15
N GLY A 163 9.58 5.12 -6.96
CA GLY A 163 9.34 4.67 -8.34
C GLY A 163 10.37 5.13 -9.35
N THR A 164 11.02 6.29 -9.15
CA THR A 164 11.85 6.94 -10.18
C THR A 164 13.36 6.94 -9.88
N THR A 165 13.80 6.30 -8.80
CA THR A 165 15.20 6.24 -8.39
C THR A 165 16.12 5.58 -9.44
N LEU A 166 15.60 4.64 -10.23
CA LEU A 166 16.35 3.93 -11.27
C LEU A 166 16.36 4.65 -12.62
N LEU A 167 15.29 5.40 -12.91
CA LEU A 167 15.08 6.09 -14.19
C LEU A 167 14.81 7.56 -13.92
N TRP A 168 15.72 8.24 -13.29
CA TRP A 168 15.60 9.61 -12.80
C TRP A 168 14.70 10.52 -13.65
N ASP A 169 13.49 10.81 -13.18
CA ASP A 169 12.54 11.67 -13.86
C ASP A 169 13.04 13.12 -13.84
N PHE A 170 12.93 13.81 -14.97
CA PHE A 170 13.30 15.22 -15.10
C PHE A 170 12.61 16.11 -14.06
N GLY A 171 11.36 15.78 -13.66
CA GLY A 171 10.62 16.49 -12.63
C GLY A 171 11.25 16.46 -11.24
N TYR A 172 12.23 15.57 -11.00
CA TYR A 172 12.96 15.46 -9.72
C TYR A 172 14.40 15.97 -9.81
N ARG A 173 14.79 16.59 -10.92
CA ARG A 173 16.16 17.07 -11.14
C ARG A 173 16.67 18.01 -10.06
N ASP A 174 15.79 18.85 -9.52
CA ASP A 174 16.13 19.94 -8.60
C ASP A 174 15.51 19.71 -7.18
N LYS A 175 15.26 18.46 -6.80
CA LYS A 175 14.59 18.09 -5.53
C LYS A 175 15.41 17.20 -4.64
#